data_16c02bbeb09518cd84ae730e4df8f792
#
_entry.id   16c02bbeb09518cd84ae730e4df8f792
#
_cell.length_a   1.000
_cell.length_b   1.000
_cell.length_c   1.000
_cell.angle_alpha   90.00
_cell.angle_beta   90.00
_cell.angle_gamma   90.00
#
_symmetry.space_group_name_H-M   'P 1'
#
loop_
_entity.id
_entity.type
_entity.pdbx_description
1 polymer ?
#
loop_
_entity_poly.entity_id
_entity_poly.type
_entity_poly.pdbx_seq_one_letter_code
_entity_poly.pdbx_strand_id
1 'polypeptide(L)'
;CGDSVQPTLQQVHGGFHARPDFHYCNHLLLFGSTKGAMGNWTAVTSTLEMARARQRGMKLVVIDPFCSNAAAIADEWVPIRPGTDGALVLAMMHVLVNESGLHDLEFLRRLSNGPYLVRDSDGRYMRDAATNKPLLWDADDHCVKAHDDATLRTAVMEGRFEVNGEPCQPAFAKLKQHLADYTPERTAEITTIPAETIRRLAREFGTAASIGATVDIDGHTLPLRPACAHWYKGIS
;
A
#
# COMPACT_ATOMS: atom_id res chain seq x y z
N CYS A 1 2.86 2.58 22.23
CA CYS A 1 2.68 3.24 20.92
C CYS A 1 3.95 3.25 20.05
N GLY A 2 5.14 3.52 20.61
CA GLY A 2 6.40 3.48 19.83
C GLY A 2 6.88 2.07 19.54
N ASP A 3 6.59 1.14 20.41
CA ASP A 3 7.13 -0.22 20.37
C ASP A 3 6.55 -1.10 19.23
N SER A 4 5.41 -0.73 18.69
CA SER A 4 4.82 -1.44 17.53
C SER A 4 5.18 -0.78 16.20
N VAL A 5 5.31 0.54 16.16
CA VAL A 5 5.58 1.29 14.93
C VAL A 5 7.03 1.13 14.47
N GLN A 6 7.99 1.26 15.40
CA GLN A 6 9.41 1.23 15.07
C GLN A 6 9.91 -0.12 14.54
N PRO A 7 9.61 -1.27 15.18
CA PRO A 7 9.99 -2.56 14.65
C PRO A 7 9.37 -2.84 13.27
N THR A 8 8.11 -2.42 13.05
CA THR A 8 7.45 -2.57 11.76
C THR A 8 8.15 -1.76 10.66
N LEU A 9 8.51 -0.50 10.93
CA LEU A 9 9.25 0.34 9.97
C LEU A 9 10.62 -0.25 9.65
N GLN A 10 11.35 -0.75 10.65
CA GLN A 10 12.63 -1.42 10.44
C GLN A 10 12.50 -2.69 9.58
N GLN A 11 11.46 -3.49 9.81
CA GLN A 11 11.23 -4.72 9.06
C GLN A 11 10.80 -4.46 7.61
N VAL A 12 9.99 -3.42 7.38
CA VAL A 12 9.42 -3.14 6.05
C VAL A 12 10.31 -2.23 5.21
N HIS A 13 10.96 -1.25 5.83
CA HIS A 13 11.73 -0.21 5.14
C HIS A 13 13.24 -0.25 5.42
N GLY A 14 13.67 -1.09 6.35
CA GLY A 14 15.07 -1.07 6.80
C GLY A 14 15.50 0.23 7.50
N GLY A 15 14.56 1.10 7.84
CA GLY A 15 14.80 2.43 8.40
C GLY A 15 13.91 2.75 9.59
N PHE A 16 14.33 3.77 10.37
CA PHE A 16 13.67 4.13 11.61
C PHE A 16 12.39 4.96 11.41
N HIS A 17 12.34 5.82 10.39
CA HIS A 17 11.19 6.67 10.07
C HIS A 17 10.99 6.77 8.56
N ALA A 18 9.79 6.41 8.11
CA ALA A 18 9.29 6.78 6.80
C ALA A 18 8.36 7.99 6.96
N ARG A 19 8.52 9.01 6.11
CA ARG A 19 7.66 10.19 6.04
C ARG A 19 7.12 10.35 4.65
N PRO A 20 5.96 11.01 4.48
CA PRO A 20 5.55 11.48 3.17
C PRO A 20 6.63 12.38 2.58
N ASP A 21 7.01 12.14 1.35
CA ASP A 21 7.88 13.07 0.62
C ASP A 21 7.02 14.23 0.07
N PHE A 22 6.80 15.24 0.90
CA PHE A 22 6.00 16.40 0.53
C PHE A 22 6.58 17.20 -0.64
N HIS A 23 7.87 17.04 -0.95
CA HIS A 23 8.47 17.74 -2.08
C HIS A 23 7.86 17.27 -3.41
N TYR A 24 7.58 15.99 -3.52
CA TYR A 24 7.01 15.38 -4.72
C TYR A 24 5.53 14.98 -4.56
N CYS A 25 4.98 15.01 -3.33
CA CYS A 25 3.59 14.61 -3.08
C CYS A 25 2.60 15.59 -3.73
N ASN A 26 1.66 15.07 -4.51
CA ASN A 26 0.56 15.81 -5.12
C ASN A 26 -0.82 15.33 -4.65
N HIS A 27 -0.90 14.20 -3.93
CA HIS A 27 -2.14 13.67 -3.37
C HIS A 27 -1.85 13.01 -2.02
N LEU A 28 -2.43 13.55 -0.95
CA LEU A 28 -2.27 13.03 0.41
C LEU A 28 -3.61 12.57 0.99
N LEU A 29 -3.67 11.30 1.39
CA LEU A 29 -4.72 10.78 2.27
C LEU A 29 -4.22 10.82 3.71
N LEU A 30 -4.88 11.56 4.58
CA LEU A 30 -4.50 11.73 5.98
C LEU A 30 -5.56 11.12 6.89
N PHE A 31 -5.18 10.09 7.64
CA PHE A 31 -6.08 9.36 8.53
C PHE A 31 -5.87 9.77 9.99
N GLY A 32 -6.94 10.22 10.66
CA GLY A 32 -6.98 10.42 12.11
C GLY A 32 -5.86 11.31 12.67
N SER A 33 -5.44 12.34 11.93
CA SER A 33 -4.36 13.22 12.35
C SER A 33 -4.81 14.69 12.38
N THR A 34 -4.61 15.34 13.54
CA THR A 34 -5.15 16.69 13.78
C THR A 34 -4.17 17.83 13.49
N LYS A 35 -2.88 17.57 13.36
CA LYS A 35 -1.84 18.63 13.31
C LYS A 35 -0.90 18.49 12.11
N GLY A 36 -1.46 18.31 10.93
CA GLY A 36 -0.65 18.04 9.76
C GLY A 36 -0.22 16.56 9.70
N ALA A 37 0.76 16.25 8.88
CA ALA A 37 1.09 14.87 8.53
C ALA A 37 1.72 14.03 9.64
N MET A 38 2.07 14.60 10.78
CA MET A 38 2.73 13.87 11.86
C MET A 38 2.37 14.42 13.23
N GLY A 39 1.97 13.55 14.14
CA GLY A 39 1.59 13.88 15.51
C GLY A 39 2.75 13.90 16.51
N ASN A 40 4.00 14.01 16.08
CA ASN A 40 5.16 14.01 16.98
C ASN A 40 6.08 15.23 16.80
N TRP A 41 7.27 15.17 17.38
CA TRP A 41 8.32 16.20 17.40
C TRP A 41 8.72 16.82 16.06
N THR A 42 8.37 16.22 14.92
CA THR A 42 8.58 16.79 13.58
C THR A 42 7.33 17.48 13.02
N ALA A 43 6.29 17.65 13.82
CA ALA A 43 5.00 18.19 13.37
C ALA A 43 5.12 19.58 12.73
N VAL A 44 5.96 20.47 13.29
CA VAL A 44 6.13 21.82 12.76
C VAL A 44 6.72 21.82 11.35
N THR A 45 7.80 21.06 11.16
CA THR A 45 8.47 20.94 9.84
C THR A 45 7.53 20.33 8.82
N SER A 46 6.87 19.24 9.16
CA SER A 46 5.92 18.56 8.28
C SER A 46 4.70 19.41 7.94
N THR A 47 4.22 20.22 8.86
CA THR A 47 3.13 21.16 8.59
C THR A 47 3.52 22.23 7.56
N LEU A 48 4.74 22.77 7.67
CA LEU A 48 5.27 23.73 6.71
C LEU A 48 5.46 23.11 5.31
N GLU A 49 6.04 21.90 5.28
CA GLU A 49 6.24 21.15 4.03
C GLU A 49 4.91 20.81 3.36
N MET A 50 3.91 20.37 4.12
CA MET A 50 2.56 20.12 3.64
C MET A 50 1.91 21.40 3.11
N ALA A 51 2.04 22.53 3.82
CA ALA A 51 1.50 23.82 3.36
C ALA A 51 2.14 24.24 2.01
N ARG A 52 3.46 24.09 1.87
CA ARG A 52 4.16 24.34 0.60
C ARG A 52 3.71 23.40 -0.51
N ALA A 53 3.51 22.11 -0.21
CA ALA A 53 2.99 21.14 -1.17
C ALA A 53 1.57 21.53 -1.64
N ARG A 54 0.70 21.96 -0.73
CA ARG A 54 -0.64 22.47 -1.09
C ARG A 54 -0.58 23.72 -1.95
N GLN A 55 0.32 24.64 -1.69
CA GLN A 55 0.54 25.80 -2.56
C GLN A 55 0.94 25.41 -3.98
N ARG A 56 1.58 24.24 -4.17
CA ARG A 56 1.90 23.68 -5.48
C ARG A 56 0.76 22.87 -6.11
N GLY A 57 -0.39 22.74 -5.42
CA GLY A 57 -1.58 22.04 -5.91
C GLY A 57 -1.75 20.62 -5.35
N MET A 58 -1.05 20.25 -4.28
CA MET A 58 -1.27 18.95 -3.63
C MET A 58 -2.72 18.90 -3.09
N LYS A 59 -3.46 17.86 -3.48
CA LYS A 59 -4.79 17.55 -2.92
C LYS A 59 -4.62 16.90 -1.54
N LEU A 60 -5.31 17.46 -0.54
CA LEU A 60 -5.38 16.91 0.81
C LEU A 60 -6.78 16.36 1.08
N VAL A 61 -6.88 15.05 1.29
CA VAL A 61 -8.10 14.39 1.75
C VAL A 61 -7.89 13.94 3.18
N VAL A 62 -8.75 14.34 4.09
CA VAL A 62 -8.68 13.95 5.51
C VAL A 62 -9.81 12.98 5.83
N ILE A 63 -9.44 11.80 6.30
CA ILE A 63 -10.36 10.77 6.79
C ILE A 63 -10.31 10.81 8.32
N ASP A 64 -11.39 11.29 8.95
CA ASP A 64 -11.43 11.53 10.39
C ASP A 64 -12.88 11.46 10.89
N PRO A 65 -13.16 10.85 12.04
CA PRO A 65 -14.51 10.81 12.62
C PRO A 65 -15.12 12.19 12.89
N PHE A 66 -14.28 13.19 13.12
CA PHE A 66 -14.73 14.58 13.35
C PHE A 66 -13.93 15.58 12.51
N CYS A 67 -14.51 16.74 12.27
CA CYS A 67 -13.86 17.80 11.52
C CYS A 67 -12.75 18.44 12.36
N SER A 68 -11.57 17.81 12.34
CA SER A 68 -10.36 18.28 13.02
C SER A 68 -9.77 19.53 12.33
N ASN A 69 -8.72 20.13 12.95
CA ASN A 69 -8.01 21.25 12.33
C ASN A 69 -7.45 20.90 10.94
N ALA A 70 -7.02 19.66 10.75
CA ALA A 70 -6.55 19.20 9.45
C ALA A 70 -7.72 19.07 8.45
N ALA A 71 -8.85 18.52 8.91
CA ALA A 71 -10.06 18.41 8.10
C ALA A 71 -10.64 19.77 7.69
N ALA A 72 -10.59 20.76 8.60
CA ALA A 72 -11.08 22.11 8.33
C ALA A 72 -10.32 22.84 7.21
N ILE A 73 -9.07 22.48 6.95
CA ILE A 73 -8.24 23.07 5.89
C ILE A 73 -8.06 22.13 4.69
N ALA A 74 -8.62 20.91 4.72
CA ALA A 74 -8.51 19.95 3.65
C ALA A 74 -9.33 20.37 2.41
N ASP A 75 -8.97 19.82 1.26
CA ASP A 75 -9.78 19.92 0.05
C ASP A 75 -11.03 19.05 0.17
N GLU A 76 -10.95 17.98 0.96
CA GLU A 76 -12.07 17.12 1.28
C GLU A 76 -11.92 16.52 2.68
N TRP A 77 -12.99 16.54 3.46
CA TRP A 77 -13.15 15.78 4.69
C TRP A 77 -14.12 14.63 4.49
N VAL A 78 -13.68 13.43 4.82
CA VAL A 78 -14.46 12.19 4.74
C VAL A 78 -14.72 11.70 6.15
N PRO A 79 -15.91 11.89 6.70
CA PRO A 79 -16.27 11.36 8.00
C PRO A 79 -16.31 9.82 7.95
N ILE A 80 -15.72 9.18 8.95
CA ILE A 80 -15.65 7.72 9.06
C ILE A 80 -16.09 7.27 10.44
N ARG A 81 -16.73 6.11 10.54
CA ARG A 81 -17.02 5.48 11.82
C ARG A 81 -15.69 5.13 12.52
N PRO A 82 -15.49 5.51 13.79
CA PRO A 82 -14.27 5.18 14.54
C PRO A 82 -13.95 3.68 14.52
N GLY A 83 -12.67 3.34 14.37
CA GLY A 83 -12.19 1.95 14.38
C GLY A 83 -12.46 1.16 13.08
N THR A 84 -12.83 1.83 11.98
CA THR A 84 -13.12 1.16 10.70
C THR A 84 -12.17 1.54 9.56
N ASP A 85 -11.09 2.23 9.87
CA ASP A 85 -10.08 2.67 8.89
C ASP A 85 -9.49 1.50 8.09
N GLY A 86 -9.24 0.38 8.77
CA GLY A 86 -8.74 -0.84 8.13
C GLY A 86 -9.68 -1.38 7.05
N ALA A 87 -11.00 -1.34 7.29
CA ALA A 87 -11.99 -1.75 6.30
C ALA A 87 -11.97 -0.82 5.08
N LEU A 88 -11.87 0.50 5.29
CA LEU A 88 -11.74 1.46 4.20
C LEU A 88 -10.49 1.20 3.35
N VAL A 89 -9.33 1.00 3.99
CA VAL A 89 -8.07 0.74 3.28
C VAL A 89 -8.17 -0.56 2.46
N LEU A 90 -8.73 -1.64 3.03
CA LEU A 90 -8.93 -2.89 2.32
C LEU A 90 -9.89 -2.75 1.13
N ALA A 91 -10.96 -1.95 1.26
CA ALA A 91 -11.85 -1.67 0.14
C ALA A 91 -11.19 -0.82 -0.94
N MET A 92 -10.38 0.17 -0.58
CA MET A 92 -9.58 0.92 -1.55
C MET A 92 -8.60 0.01 -2.28
N MET A 93 -7.94 -0.91 -1.57
CA MET A 93 -7.08 -1.92 -2.19
C MET A 93 -7.86 -2.85 -3.12
N HIS A 94 -9.09 -3.26 -2.74
CA HIS A 94 -9.99 -4.02 -3.62
C HIS A 94 -10.23 -3.27 -4.93
N VAL A 95 -10.60 -1.99 -4.85
CA VAL A 95 -10.84 -1.17 -6.06
C VAL A 95 -9.58 -1.06 -6.92
N LEU A 96 -8.41 -0.81 -6.30
CA LEU A 96 -7.15 -0.67 -7.02
C LEU A 96 -6.70 -1.98 -7.70
N VAL A 97 -6.85 -3.11 -7.01
CA VAL A 97 -6.34 -4.41 -7.48
C VAL A 97 -7.38 -5.17 -8.31
N ASN A 98 -8.63 -5.27 -7.83
CA ASN A 98 -9.64 -6.14 -8.42
C ASN A 98 -10.55 -5.44 -9.44
N GLU A 99 -10.85 -4.12 -9.24
CA GLU A 99 -11.74 -3.41 -10.16
C GLU A 99 -11.00 -2.64 -11.26
N SER A 100 -9.90 -1.94 -10.92
CA SER A 100 -9.30 -0.96 -11.83
C SER A 100 -7.89 -1.29 -12.34
N GLY A 101 -7.19 -2.25 -11.72
CA GLY A 101 -5.82 -2.59 -12.10
C GLY A 101 -4.80 -1.45 -11.87
N LEU A 102 -5.15 -0.45 -11.06
CA LEU A 102 -4.29 0.71 -10.75
C LEU A 102 -3.29 0.38 -9.63
N HIS A 103 -2.40 -0.59 -9.87
CA HIS A 103 -1.33 -0.98 -8.96
C HIS A 103 -0.03 -1.21 -9.71
N ASP A 104 1.09 -0.95 -9.06
CA ASP A 104 2.42 -1.10 -9.64
C ASP A 104 2.87 -2.58 -9.59
N LEU A 105 2.40 -3.35 -10.60
CA LEU A 105 2.65 -4.78 -10.66
C LEU A 105 4.15 -5.10 -10.72
N GLU A 106 4.94 -4.28 -11.41
CA GLU A 106 6.39 -4.48 -11.54
C GLU A 106 7.12 -4.25 -10.21
N PHE A 107 6.73 -3.20 -9.48
CA PHE A 107 7.21 -2.97 -8.12
C PHE A 107 6.86 -4.17 -7.21
N LEU A 108 5.60 -4.61 -7.24
CA LEU A 108 5.15 -5.74 -6.41
C LEU A 108 5.88 -7.05 -6.77
N ARG A 109 6.14 -7.28 -8.05
CA ARG A 109 6.87 -8.47 -8.53
C ARG A 109 8.32 -8.49 -8.08
N ARG A 110 9.01 -7.37 -8.14
CA ARG A 110 10.45 -7.30 -7.92
C ARG A 110 10.85 -6.96 -6.49
N LEU A 111 10.04 -6.15 -5.80
CA LEU A 111 10.41 -5.52 -4.53
C LEU A 111 9.49 -5.90 -3.37
N SER A 112 8.64 -6.91 -3.55
CA SER A 112 7.78 -7.42 -2.49
C SER A 112 7.77 -8.95 -2.44
N ASN A 113 7.08 -9.50 -1.44
CA ASN A 113 6.81 -10.93 -1.32
C ASN A 113 5.63 -11.40 -2.20
N GLY A 114 5.09 -10.53 -3.05
CA GLY A 114 3.94 -10.83 -3.91
C GLY A 114 4.08 -12.14 -4.72
N PRO A 115 5.23 -12.41 -5.36
CA PRO A 115 5.42 -13.63 -6.14
C PRO A 115 5.76 -14.88 -5.29
N TYR A 116 5.99 -14.76 -3.97
CA TYR A 116 6.36 -15.91 -3.15
C TYR A 116 5.23 -16.93 -3.10
N LEU A 117 5.55 -18.20 -3.38
CA LEU A 117 4.59 -19.28 -3.35
C LEU A 117 4.15 -19.59 -1.92
N VAL A 118 2.85 -19.66 -1.71
CA VAL A 118 2.22 -19.96 -0.42
C VAL A 118 1.47 -21.27 -0.56
N ARG A 119 1.74 -22.23 0.34
CA ARG A 119 1.05 -23.51 0.40
C ARG A 119 -0.43 -23.32 0.71
N ASP A 120 -1.27 -24.10 0.06
CA ASP A 120 -2.70 -24.08 0.34
C ASP A 120 -3.02 -24.82 1.66
N SER A 121 -2.19 -25.77 2.06
CA SER A 121 -2.41 -26.63 3.24
C SER A 121 -2.31 -25.88 4.58
N ASP A 122 -1.32 -24.97 4.73
CA ASP A 122 -1.02 -24.28 6.00
C ASP A 122 -0.82 -22.75 5.88
N GLY A 123 -0.89 -22.20 4.68
CA GLY A 123 -0.72 -20.77 4.45
C GLY A 123 0.72 -20.25 4.61
N ARG A 124 1.72 -21.13 4.73
CA ARG A 124 3.13 -20.76 4.84
C ARG A 124 3.80 -20.66 3.49
N TYR A 125 4.87 -19.88 3.42
CA TYR A 125 5.68 -19.82 2.20
C TYR A 125 6.35 -21.16 1.89
N MET A 126 6.31 -21.55 0.61
CA MET A 126 7.16 -22.59 0.08
C MET A 126 8.62 -22.17 0.22
N ARG A 127 9.45 -23.08 0.73
CA ARG A 127 10.88 -22.82 0.93
C ARG A 127 11.71 -23.95 0.37
N ASP A 128 12.86 -23.59 -0.18
CA ASP A 128 13.89 -24.55 -0.57
C ASP A 128 14.40 -25.33 0.65
N ALA A 129 14.48 -26.64 0.53
CA ALA A 129 14.80 -27.51 1.66
C ALA A 129 16.27 -27.37 2.13
N ALA A 130 17.19 -27.00 1.25
CA ALA A 130 18.60 -26.87 1.57
C ALA A 130 18.97 -25.48 2.08
N THR A 131 18.41 -24.44 1.47
CA THR A 131 18.79 -23.04 1.72
C THR A 131 17.79 -22.28 2.58
N ASN A 132 16.60 -22.82 2.79
CA ASN A 132 15.46 -22.19 3.45
C ASN A 132 14.98 -20.87 2.78
N LYS A 133 15.38 -20.63 1.53
CA LYS A 133 14.96 -19.43 0.77
C LYS A 133 13.51 -19.57 0.26
N PRO A 134 12.74 -18.48 0.21
CA PRO A 134 11.43 -18.50 -0.41
C PRO A 134 11.50 -18.91 -1.88
N LEU A 135 10.49 -19.64 -2.32
CA LEU A 135 10.37 -20.13 -3.69
C LEU A 135 9.33 -19.30 -4.47
N LEU A 136 9.61 -19.15 -5.77
CA LEU A 136 8.73 -18.51 -6.75
C LEU A 136 8.58 -19.44 -7.95
N TRP A 137 7.57 -19.17 -8.78
CA TRP A 137 7.43 -19.80 -10.08
C TRP A 137 7.94 -18.88 -11.18
N ASP A 138 8.87 -19.38 -11.99
CA ASP A 138 9.35 -18.68 -13.18
C ASP A 138 8.46 -19.04 -14.38
N ALA A 139 7.86 -18.01 -15.01
CA ALA A 139 6.96 -18.20 -16.15
C ALA A 139 7.70 -18.65 -17.42
N ASP A 140 8.95 -18.21 -17.60
CA ASP A 140 9.72 -18.49 -18.82
C ASP A 140 10.27 -19.92 -18.84
N ASP A 141 10.81 -20.35 -17.70
CA ASP A 141 11.40 -21.68 -17.57
C ASP A 141 10.40 -22.74 -17.07
N HIS A 142 9.16 -22.34 -16.73
CA HIS A 142 8.09 -23.19 -16.22
C HIS A 142 8.52 -24.08 -15.03
N CYS A 143 9.31 -23.51 -14.13
CA CYS A 143 9.82 -24.21 -12.95
C CYS A 143 9.88 -23.32 -11.71
N VAL A 144 10.05 -23.97 -10.56
CA VAL A 144 10.25 -23.29 -9.29
C VAL A 144 11.71 -22.89 -9.13
N LYS A 145 11.94 -21.65 -8.63
CA LYS A 145 13.27 -21.10 -8.32
C LYS A 145 13.29 -20.41 -6.98
N ALA A 146 14.46 -20.29 -6.39
CA ALA A 146 14.65 -19.45 -5.20
C ALA A 146 14.50 -17.96 -5.59
N HIS A 147 14.07 -17.12 -4.64
CA HIS A 147 13.78 -15.70 -4.89
C HIS A 147 14.98 -14.88 -5.38
N ASP A 148 16.19 -15.34 -5.10
CA ASP A 148 17.46 -14.71 -5.47
C ASP A 148 18.26 -15.55 -6.50
N ASP A 149 17.61 -16.47 -7.19
CA ASP A 149 18.22 -17.23 -8.26
C ASP A 149 18.58 -16.31 -9.43
N ALA A 150 19.86 -16.29 -9.80
CA ALA A 150 20.36 -15.42 -10.88
C ALA A 150 19.77 -15.77 -12.26
N THR A 151 19.16 -16.95 -12.42
CA THR A 151 18.50 -17.39 -13.64
C THR A 151 16.99 -17.05 -13.66
N LEU A 152 16.45 -16.52 -12.58
CA LEU A 152 15.04 -16.10 -12.51
C LEU A 152 14.78 -14.97 -13.52
N ARG A 153 13.81 -15.17 -14.41
CA ARG A 153 13.46 -14.20 -15.45
C ARG A 153 12.14 -13.48 -15.12
N THR A 154 11.06 -14.23 -15.01
CA THR A 154 9.73 -13.67 -14.82
C THR A 154 8.99 -14.38 -13.70
N ALA A 155 9.04 -13.81 -12.49
CA ALA A 155 8.27 -14.31 -11.36
C ALA A 155 6.77 -14.08 -11.59
N VAL A 156 5.95 -15.13 -11.46
CA VAL A 156 4.50 -15.02 -11.62
C VAL A 156 3.85 -14.41 -10.38
N MET A 157 2.78 -13.65 -10.60
CA MET A 157 1.99 -13.01 -9.55
C MET A 157 0.66 -13.70 -9.28
N GLU A 158 0.15 -14.46 -10.26
CA GLU A 158 -1.14 -15.15 -10.20
C GLU A 158 -0.98 -16.57 -10.77
N GLY A 159 -1.91 -17.46 -10.45
CA GLY A 159 -1.92 -18.84 -10.92
C GLY A 159 -1.91 -19.84 -9.76
N ARG A 160 -2.11 -21.12 -10.12
CA ARG A 160 -2.02 -22.26 -9.19
C ARG A 160 -0.94 -23.21 -9.69
N PHE A 161 -0.11 -23.65 -8.78
CA PHE A 161 1.04 -24.50 -9.06
C PHE A 161 1.09 -25.67 -8.09
N GLU A 162 1.83 -26.67 -8.45
CA GLU A 162 2.16 -27.80 -7.58
C GLU A 162 3.70 -27.91 -7.48
N VAL A 163 4.21 -27.90 -6.26
CA VAL A 163 5.64 -28.01 -5.98
C VAL A 163 5.86 -29.12 -4.98
N ASN A 164 6.58 -30.17 -5.40
CA ASN A 164 6.82 -31.37 -4.59
C ASN A 164 5.52 -32.05 -4.09
N GLY A 165 4.46 -32.07 -4.90
CA GLY A 165 3.17 -32.64 -4.54
C GLY A 165 2.30 -31.73 -3.65
N GLU A 166 2.74 -30.50 -3.35
CA GLU A 166 1.99 -29.53 -2.55
C GLU A 166 1.38 -28.45 -3.43
N PRO A 167 0.05 -28.26 -3.42
CA PRO A 167 -0.60 -27.18 -4.12
C PRO A 167 -0.27 -25.83 -3.49
N CYS A 168 0.05 -24.85 -4.33
CA CYS A 168 0.45 -23.51 -3.89
C CYS A 168 0.05 -22.45 -4.91
N GLN A 169 0.08 -21.18 -4.46
CA GLN A 169 -0.16 -20.03 -5.30
C GLN A 169 0.65 -18.82 -4.80
N PRO A 170 0.93 -17.81 -5.67
CA PRO A 170 1.61 -16.60 -5.24
C PRO A 170 0.87 -15.85 -4.12
N ALA A 171 1.62 -15.23 -3.22
CA ALA A 171 1.05 -14.43 -2.13
C ALA A 171 0.13 -13.30 -2.64
N PHE A 172 0.44 -12.70 -3.79
CA PHE A 172 -0.41 -11.69 -4.42
C PHE A 172 -1.77 -12.26 -4.85
N ALA A 173 -1.79 -13.48 -5.39
CA ALA A 173 -3.07 -14.15 -5.73
C ALA A 173 -3.94 -14.37 -4.48
N LYS A 174 -3.34 -14.77 -3.35
CA LYS A 174 -4.05 -14.90 -2.07
C LYS A 174 -4.53 -13.54 -1.53
N LEU A 175 -3.72 -12.49 -1.65
CA LEU A 175 -4.14 -11.13 -1.30
C LEU A 175 -5.34 -10.70 -2.14
N LYS A 176 -5.28 -10.89 -3.45
CA LYS A 176 -6.37 -10.56 -4.37
C LYS A 176 -7.68 -11.28 -4.03
N GLN A 177 -7.59 -12.57 -3.66
CA GLN A 177 -8.75 -13.35 -3.17
C GLN A 177 -9.29 -12.79 -1.85
N HIS A 178 -8.42 -12.48 -0.89
CA HIS A 178 -8.83 -11.90 0.38
C HIS A 178 -9.51 -10.54 0.21
N LEU A 179 -8.99 -9.69 -0.67
CA LEU A 179 -9.58 -8.39 -0.97
C LEU A 179 -10.98 -8.49 -1.59
N ALA A 180 -11.32 -9.61 -2.24
CA ALA A 180 -12.65 -9.81 -2.83
C ALA A 180 -13.80 -9.71 -1.82
N ASP A 181 -13.53 -9.97 -0.55
CA ASP A 181 -14.51 -9.84 0.54
C ASP A 181 -14.76 -8.40 0.98
N TYR A 182 -13.91 -7.45 0.58
CA TYR A 182 -13.96 -6.04 0.97
C TYR A 182 -14.46 -5.15 -0.16
N THR A 183 -15.64 -5.49 -0.70
CA THR A 183 -16.25 -4.63 -1.73
C THR A 183 -16.63 -3.27 -1.15
N PRO A 184 -16.65 -2.20 -1.97
CA PRO A 184 -17.09 -0.88 -1.51
C PRO A 184 -18.50 -0.89 -0.90
N GLU A 185 -19.42 -1.71 -1.41
CA GLU A 185 -20.79 -1.85 -0.88
C GLU A 185 -20.78 -2.38 0.55
N ARG A 186 -20.11 -3.51 0.77
CA ARG A 186 -19.99 -4.10 2.11
C ARG A 186 -19.27 -3.17 3.08
N THR A 187 -18.25 -2.48 2.59
CA THR A 187 -17.46 -1.56 3.41
C THR A 187 -18.23 -0.29 3.75
N ALA A 188 -19.14 0.17 2.89
CA ALA A 188 -20.01 1.31 3.19
C ALA A 188 -20.89 1.06 4.43
N GLU A 189 -21.36 -0.16 4.63
CA GLU A 189 -22.13 -0.55 5.83
C GLU A 189 -21.27 -0.51 7.11
N ILE A 190 -19.98 -0.82 6.98
CA ILE A 190 -19.03 -0.83 8.10
C ILE A 190 -18.59 0.59 8.45
N THR A 191 -18.17 1.37 7.45
CA THR A 191 -17.49 2.66 7.62
C THR A 191 -18.44 3.86 7.64
N THR A 192 -19.65 3.71 7.12
CA THR A 192 -20.62 4.77 6.80
C THR A 192 -20.24 5.68 5.63
N ILE A 193 -19.14 5.36 4.93
CA ILE A 193 -18.73 6.09 3.72
C ILE A 193 -19.46 5.47 2.52
N PRO A 194 -20.12 6.26 1.65
CA PRO A 194 -20.80 5.73 0.47
C PRO A 194 -19.85 4.97 -0.45
N ALA A 195 -20.31 3.84 -1.02
CA ALA A 195 -19.49 2.98 -1.89
C ALA A 195 -18.86 3.73 -3.06
N GLU A 196 -19.59 4.66 -3.68
CA GLU A 196 -19.07 5.51 -4.77
C GLU A 196 -17.95 6.45 -4.31
N THR A 197 -18.02 6.94 -3.07
CA THR A 197 -16.95 7.74 -2.47
C THR A 197 -15.69 6.89 -2.28
N ILE A 198 -15.83 5.65 -1.80
CA ILE A 198 -14.71 4.70 -1.65
C ILE A 198 -14.05 4.44 -3.01
N ARG A 199 -14.83 4.16 -4.06
CA ARG A 199 -14.31 3.94 -5.43
C ARG A 199 -13.59 5.18 -5.96
N ARG A 200 -14.20 6.35 -5.79
CA ARG A 200 -13.61 7.60 -6.24
C ARG A 200 -12.27 7.88 -5.54
N LEU A 201 -12.23 7.78 -4.21
CA LEU A 201 -11.00 7.98 -3.42
C LEU A 201 -9.89 7.03 -3.85
N ALA A 202 -10.22 5.74 -4.04
CA ALA A 202 -9.25 4.75 -4.50
C ALA A 202 -8.71 5.08 -5.90
N ARG A 203 -9.58 5.40 -6.87
CA ARG A 203 -9.17 5.75 -8.24
C ARG A 203 -8.36 7.03 -8.29
N GLU A 204 -8.76 8.06 -7.57
CA GLU A 204 -8.01 9.32 -7.48
C GLU A 204 -6.60 9.07 -6.92
N PHE A 205 -6.49 8.29 -5.85
CA PHE A 205 -5.20 7.91 -5.25
C PHE A 205 -4.34 7.11 -6.23
N GLY A 206 -4.89 6.07 -6.86
CA GLY A 206 -4.18 5.23 -7.82
C GLY A 206 -3.74 6.00 -9.06
N THR A 207 -4.57 6.91 -9.56
CA THR A 207 -4.22 7.78 -10.69
C THR A 207 -3.12 8.77 -10.31
N ALA A 208 -3.23 9.39 -9.13
CA ALA A 208 -2.23 10.33 -8.62
C ALA A 208 -0.87 9.66 -8.37
N ALA A 209 -0.83 8.35 -8.15
CA ALA A 209 0.43 7.60 -7.99
C ALA A 209 1.30 7.60 -9.24
N SER A 210 0.76 7.97 -10.42
CA SER A 210 1.52 8.15 -11.67
C SER A 210 2.46 6.98 -11.97
N ILE A 211 1.92 5.73 -11.90
CA ILE A 211 2.71 4.51 -12.10
C ILE A 211 3.43 4.57 -13.45
N GLY A 212 4.74 4.29 -13.45
CA GLY A 212 5.62 4.40 -14.61
C GLY A 212 6.34 5.74 -14.74
N ALA A 213 5.91 6.79 -14.02
CA ALA A 213 6.63 8.05 -14.00
C ALA A 213 7.97 7.94 -13.26
N THR A 214 8.91 8.79 -13.67
CA THR A 214 10.26 8.88 -13.08
C THR A 214 10.61 10.32 -12.74
N VAL A 215 11.60 10.49 -11.89
CA VAL A 215 12.20 11.77 -11.51
C VAL A 215 13.71 11.62 -11.46
N ASP A 216 14.44 12.64 -11.89
CA ASP A 216 15.90 12.67 -11.78
C ASP A 216 16.29 13.45 -10.51
N ILE A 217 17.01 12.79 -9.61
CA ILE A 217 17.55 13.36 -8.39
C ILE A 217 19.04 13.07 -8.33
N ASP A 218 19.86 14.11 -8.28
CA ASP A 218 21.31 14.01 -8.19
C ASP A 218 21.94 13.09 -9.26
N GLY A 219 21.37 13.11 -10.47
CA GLY A 219 21.83 12.29 -11.61
C GLY A 219 21.32 10.84 -11.59
N HIS A 220 20.43 10.49 -10.68
CA HIS A 220 19.77 9.18 -10.62
C HIS A 220 18.32 9.27 -11.06
N THR A 221 17.92 8.47 -12.04
CA THR A 221 16.52 8.32 -12.45
C THR A 221 15.82 7.37 -11.50
N LEU A 222 14.87 7.88 -10.71
CA LEU A 222 14.13 7.16 -9.69
C LEU A 222 12.65 7.06 -10.05
N PRO A 223 11.94 6.00 -9.61
CA PRO A 223 10.49 5.93 -9.74
C PRO A 223 9.80 7.07 -8.99
N LEU A 224 8.90 7.79 -9.67
CA LEU A 224 8.08 8.84 -9.05
C LEU A 224 6.70 8.28 -8.73
N ARG A 225 6.29 8.34 -7.45
CA ARG A 225 4.96 7.93 -6.97
C ARG A 225 4.40 9.01 -6.06
N PRO A 226 3.85 10.12 -6.63
CA PRO A 226 3.50 11.33 -5.90
C PRO A 226 2.17 11.23 -5.13
N ALA A 227 1.73 10.06 -4.75
CA ALA A 227 0.59 9.84 -3.87
C ALA A 227 1.04 9.21 -2.56
N CYS A 228 0.52 9.71 -1.45
CA CYS A 228 0.86 9.23 -0.12
C CYS A 228 -0.37 9.03 0.75
N ALA A 229 -0.40 7.94 1.50
CA ALA A 229 -1.32 7.73 2.60
C ALA A 229 -0.54 7.83 3.91
N HIS A 230 -1.01 8.63 4.84
CA HIS A 230 -0.37 8.82 6.13
C HIS A 230 -1.36 8.63 7.27
N TRP A 231 -0.97 7.80 8.21
CA TRP A 231 -1.64 7.60 9.50
C TRP A 231 -0.58 7.42 10.58
N TYR A 232 -0.93 7.75 11.81
CA TYR A 232 -0.02 7.55 12.94
C TYR A 232 -0.66 6.68 14.00
N LYS A 233 -1.57 7.22 14.79
CA LYS A 233 -2.30 6.50 15.84
C LYS A 233 -3.80 6.40 15.55
N GLY A 234 -4.26 6.96 14.46
CA GLY A 234 -5.67 7.04 14.12
C GLY A 234 -6.24 5.76 13.54
N ILE A 235 -5.39 4.85 13.06
CA ILE A 235 -5.83 3.56 12.57
C ILE A 235 -5.87 2.55 13.73
N SER A 236 -7.03 2.25 14.24
CA SER A 236 -7.22 1.35 15.39
C SER A 236 -8.48 0.51 15.24
#